data_2d2af88f0e3766be4d9142dc85fb3cf3
#
_entry.id   2d2af88f0e3766be4d9142dc85fb3cf3
#
_cell.length_a   1.000
_cell.length_b   1.000
_cell.length_c   1.000
_cell.angle_alpha   90.00
_cell.angle_beta   90.00
_cell.angle_gamma   90.00
#
_symmetry.space_group_name_H-M   'P 1'
#
loop_
_entity.id
_entity.type
_entity.pdbx_description
1 polymer ?
#
loop_
_entity_poly.entity_id
_entity_poly.type
_entity_poly.pdbx_seq_one_letter_code
_entity_poly.pdbx_strand_id
1 'polypeptide(L)'
;MILLWHGAEPVGICVFGTPAASLSPRSRFFGLSNPRSRVALAALNEQLWLLQRVVLRPTYRGAGVAAGFVRRACGLCPVDWIETLSAMGHANPFFERAGFVRVGVIRKAGRRGSAGGAYGSRSARVSAETRAKGRFSDPVYYVFDNRARGS
;
A
#
# COMPACT_ATOMS: atom_id res chain seq x y z
N MET A 1 -3.41 -12.67 -8.17
CA MET A 1 -4.80 -12.51 -7.67
C MET A 1 -5.17 -13.72 -6.86
N ILE A 2 -5.73 -13.51 -5.66
CA ILE A 2 -6.13 -14.57 -4.72
C ILE A 2 -7.58 -14.34 -4.31
N LEU A 3 -8.39 -15.38 -4.37
CA LEU A 3 -9.82 -15.34 -4.06
C LEU A 3 -10.11 -15.99 -2.70
N LEU A 4 -11.07 -15.43 -1.98
CA LEU A 4 -11.68 -16.03 -0.81
C LEU A 4 -13.02 -16.63 -1.22
N TRP A 5 -13.23 -17.89 -0.93
CA TRP A 5 -14.45 -18.62 -1.24
C TRP A 5 -15.24 -18.95 0.03
N HIS A 6 -16.56 -18.91 -0.07
CA HIS A 6 -17.48 -19.47 0.90
C HIS A 6 -18.40 -20.45 0.18
N GLY A 7 -18.17 -21.74 0.40
CA GLY A 7 -18.79 -22.79 -0.43
C GLY A 7 -18.36 -22.64 -1.89
N ALA A 8 -19.32 -22.48 -2.80
CA ALA A 8 -19.09 -22.30 -4.24
C ALA A 8 -19.04 -20.84 -4.69
N GLU A 9 -19.14 -19.87 -3.77
CA GLU A 9 -19.19 -18.45 -4.11
C GLU A 9 -17.91 -17.72 -3.75
N PRO A 10 -17.33 -16.90 -4.66
CA PRO A 10 -16.23 -16.00 -4.34
C PRO A 10 -16.76 -14.81 -3.53
N VAL A 11 -16.25 -14.63 -2.34
CA VAL A 11 -16.69 -13.58 -1.40
C VAL A 11 -15.63 -12.51 -1.13
N GLY A 12 -14.41 -12.74 -1.58
CA GLY A 12 -13.32 -11.77 -1.45
C GLY A 12 -12.24 -11.93 -2.50
N ILE A 13 -11.48 -10.86 -2.72
CA ILE A 13 -10.35 -10.85 -3.65
C ILE A 13 -9.22 -9.97 -3.10
N CYS A 14 -7.99 -10.47 -3.20
CA CYS A 14 -6.75 -9.72 -3.10
C CYS A 14 -6.09 -9.63 -4.47
N VAL A 15 -5.79 -8.41 -4.92
CA VAL A 15 -5.09 -8.16 -6.18
C VAL A 15 -3.69 -7.67 -5.88
N PHE A 16 -2.71 -8.39 -6.39
CA PHE A 16 -1.30 -8.04 -6.30
C PHE A 16 -0.77 -7.59 -7.65
N GLY A 17 0.22 -6.73 -7.64
CA GLY A 17 0.85 -6.21 -8.84
C GLY A 17 2.27 -5.77 -8.60
N THR A 18 2.88 -5.23 -9.64
CA THR A 18 4.25 -4.72 -9.60
C THR A 18 4.32 -3.46 -8.74
N PRO A 19 5.31 -3.33 -7.86
CA PRO A 19 5.53 -2.13 -7.08
C PRO A 19 6.03 -0.97 -7.95
N ALA A 20 5.91 0.26 -7.48
CA ALA A 20 6.57 1.40 -8.10
C ALA A 20 8.10 1.18 -8.11
N ALA A 21 8.80 1.66 -9.15
CA ALA A 21 10.24 1.49 -9.28
C ALA A 21 11.02 2.04 -8.08
N SER A 22 10.57 3.15 -7.51
CA SER A 22 11.14 3.71 -6.29
C SER A 22 10.06 4.33 -5.41
N LEU A 23 10.26 4.24 -4.10
CA LEU A 23 9.37 4.84 -3.11
C LEU A 23 10.21 5.23 -1.87
N SER A 24 10.19 6.51 -1.49
CA SER A 24 11.04 7.01 -0.41
C SER A 24 10.86 6.28 0.93
N PRO A 25 9.64 5.96 1.40
CA PRO A 25 9.47 5.17 2.62
C PRO A 25 10.03 3.75 2.51
N ARG A 26 9.93 3.10 1.34
CA ARG A 26 10.53 1.79 1.07
C ARG A 26 12.05 1.87 1.21
N SER A 27 12.67 2.79 0.48
CA SER A 27 14.13 2.96 0.51
C SER A 27 14.64 3.21 1.92
N ARG A 28 13.90 3.98 2.71
CA ARG A 28 14.23 4.27 4.11
C ARG A 28 14.09 3.04 5.00
N PHE A 29 13.01 2.28 4.85
CA PHE A 29 12.73 1.06 5.62
C PHE A 29 13.80 -0.01 5.40
N PHE A 30 14.22 -0.20 4.14
CA PHE A 30 15.25 -1.18 3.77
C PHE A 30 16.69 -0.62 3.81
N GLY A 31 16.91 0.60 4.29
CA GLY A 31 18.26 1.19 4.36
C GLY A 31 18.89 1.53 3.00
N LEU A 32 18.07 1.69 1.94
CA LEU A 32 18.49 1.88 0.55
C LEU A 32 18.43 3.36 0.11
N SER A 33 18.64 4.28 1.02
CA SER A 33 18.54 5.73 0.73
C SER A 33 19.78 6.32 0.05
N ASN A 34 20.82 5.53 -0.16
CA ASN A 34 22.07 5.96 -0.79
C ASN A 34 21.96 5.87 -2.33
N PRO A 35 22.51 6.82 -3.12
CA PRO A 35 22.55 6.76 -4.59
C PRO A 35 23.19 5.48 -5.16
N ARG A 36 24.11 4.87 -4.44
CA ARG A 36 24.74 3.58 -4.80
C ARG A 36 23.82 2.36 -4.65
N SER A 37 22.64 2.54 -4.05
CA SER A 37 21.71 1.44 -3.75
C SER A 37 20.79 1.07 -4.93
N ARG A 38 21.02 1.57 -6.15
CA ARG A 38 20.14 1.28 -7.30
C ARG A 38 20.03 -0.20 -7.62
N VAL A 39 21.16 -0.92 -7.58
CA VAL A 39 21.18 -2.38 -7.83
C VAL A 39 20.45 -3.12 -6.73
N ALA A 40 20.69 -2.76 -5.46
CA ALA A 40 20.00 -3.35 -4.33
C ALA A 40 18.49 -3.05 -4.34
N LEU A 41 18.09 -1.85 -4.78
CA LEU A 41 16.68 -1.50 -4.95
C LEU A 41 16.02 -2.30 -6.07
N ALA A 42 16.72 -2.53 -7.19
CA ALA A 42 16.22 -3.37 -8.26
C ALA A 42 16.03 -4.82 -7.80
N ALA A 43 17.02 -5.38 -7.13
CA ALA A 43 16.95 -6.74 -6.56
C ALA A 43 15.83 -6.87 -5.52
N LEU A 44 15.63 -5.86 -4.66
CA LEU A 44 14.51 -5.83 -3.73
C LEU A 44 13.17 -5.83 -4.48
N ASN A 45 13.04 -5.04 -5.55
CA ASN A 45 11.79 -4.95 -6.31
C ASN A 45 11.39 -6.27 -6.97
N GLU A 46 12.34 -7.14 -7.28
CA GLU A 46 12.08 -8.49 -7.79
C GLU A 46 11.44 -9.40 -6.72
N GLN A 47 11.75 -9.15 -5.45
CA GLN A 47 11.24 -9.88 -4.29
C GLN A 47 10.08 -9.17 -3.58
N LEU A 48 9.47 -8.16 -4.22
CA LEU A 48 8.46 -7.31 -3.64
C LEU A 48 7.23 -7.24 -4.55
N TRP A 49 6.05 -7.49 -3.98
CA TRP A 49 4.78 -7.24 -4.65
C TRP A 49 3.97 -6.17 -3.94
N LEU A 50 3.19 -5.42 -4.72
CA LEU A 50 2.24 -4.44 -4.21
C LEU A 50 0.86 -5.08 -4.07
N LEU A 51 0.31 -5.10 -2.86
CA LEU A 51 -1.11 -5.38 -2.64
C LEU A 51 -1.91 -4.14 -3.04
N GLN A 52 -2.49 -4.19 -4.24
CA GLN A 52 -3.16 -3.05 -4.87
C GLN A 52 -4.60 -2.87 -4.40
N ARG A 53 -5.29 -3.99 -4.15
CA ARG A 53 -6.71 -3.97 -3.81
C ARG A 53 -7.10 -5.17 -2.95
N VAL A 54 -7.93 -4.88 -1.97
CA VAL A 54 -8.65 -5.86 -1.16
C VAL A 54 -10.13 -5.54 -1.27
N VAL A 55 -10.93 -6.50 -1.71
CA VAL A 55 -12.38 -6.36 -1.77
C VAL A 55 -13.02 -7.54 -1.08
N LEU A 56 -14.02 -7.28 -0.23
CA LEU A 56 -14.89 -8.27 0.37
C LEU A 56 -16.33 -7.91 0.10
N ARG A 57 -17.17 -8.91 -0.15
CA ARG A 57 -18.62 -8.71 -0.25
C ARG A 57 -19.14 -8.01 1.00
N PRO A 58 -20.10 -7.08 0.87
CA PRO A 58 -20.61 -6.29 2.01
C PRO A 58 -21.04 -7.13 3.23
N THR A 59 -21.66 -8.28 2.99
CA THR A 59 -22.13 -9.21 4.02
C THR A 59 -21.01 -9.81 4.89
N TYR A 60 -19.76 -9.80 4.41
CA TYR A 60 -18.58 -10.30 5.14
C TYR A 60 -17.75 -9.18 5.77
N ARG A 61 -18.14 -7.92 5.53
CA ARG A 61 -17.47 -6.78 6.17
C ARG A 61 -17.88 -6.72 7.64
N GLY A 62 -16.93 -6.45 8.52
CA GLY A 62 -17.17 -6.38 9.96
C GLY A 62 -17.12 -7.72 10.69
N ALA A 63 -17.15 -8.87 9.98
CA ALA A 63 -17.04 -10.19 10.57
C ALA A 63 -15.62 -10.58 11.04
N GLY A 64 -14.65 -9.66 10.96
CA GLY A 64 -13.25 -9.89 11.37
C GLY A 64 -12.42 -10.73 10.40
N VAL A 65 -13.02 -11.29 9.34
CA VAL A 65 -12.35 -12.21 8.40
C VAL A 65 -11.33 -11.51 7.49
N ALA A 66 -11.47 -10.21 7.28
CA ALA A 66 -10.69 -9.46 6.31
C ALA A 66 -9.18 -9.49 6.58
N ALA A 67 -8.76 -9.29 7.82
CA ALA A 67 -7.35 -9.29 8.20
C ALA A 67 -6.73 -10.69 8.05
N GLY A 68 -7.45 -11.73 8.47
CA GLY A 68 -7.04 -13.12 8.28
C GLY A 68 -6.93 -13.51 6.82
N PHE A 69 -7.89 -13.07 5.99
CA PHE A 69 -7.86 -13.29 4.54
C PHE A 69 -6.63 -12.64 3.90
N VAL A 70 -6.36 -11.37 4.21
CA VAL A 70 -5.19 -10.66 3.66
C VAL A 70 -3.89 -11.33 4.11
N ARG A 71 -3.76 -11.68 5.40
CA ARG A 71 -2.58 -12.40 5.90
C ARG A 71 -2.36 -13.70 5.14
N ARG A 72 -3.41 -14.50 4.97
CA ARG A 72 -3.33 -15.77 4.24
C ARG A 72 -2.98 -15.56 2.78
N ALA A 73 -3.60 -14.57 2.12
CA ALA A 73 -3.31 -14.23 0.73
C ALA A 73 -1.85 -13.79 0.54
N CYS A 74 -1.31 -12.98 1.46
CA CYS A 74 0.11 -12.62 1.44
C CYS A 74 1.01 -13.85 1.56
N GLY A 75 0.70 -14.78 2.48
CA GLY A 75 1.47 -16.02 2.67
C GLY A 75 1.48 -16.95 1.46
N LEU A 76 0.54 -16.82 0.54
CA LEU A 76 0.49 -17.57 -0.73
C LEU A 76 1.29 -16.92 -1.86
N CYS A 77 1.79 -15.69 -1.67
CA CYS A 77 2.59 -15.02 -2.68
C CYS A 77 4.03 -15.57 -2.69
N PRO A 78 4.66 -15.75 -3.87
CA PRO A 78 6.00 -16.33 -4.00
C PRO A 78 7.13 -15.32 -3.75
N VAL A 79 6.85 -14.19 -3.12
CA VAL A 79 7.81 -13.10 -2.86
C VAL A 79 8.07 -12.93 -1.38
N ASP A 80 9.24 -12.39 -1.03
CA ASP A 80 9.66 -12.19 0.35
C ASP A 80 8.97 -11.01 1.04
N TRP A 81 8.54 -10.03 0.25
CA TRP A 81 7.97 -8.80 0.76
C TRP A 81 6.70 -8.41 0.04
N ILE A 82 5.75 -7.88 0.78
CA ILE A 82 4.53 -7.31 0.22
C ILE A 82 4.34 -5.92 0.82
N GLU A 83 4.14 -4.94 -0.05
CA GLU A 83 3.84 -3.58 0.37
C GLU A 83 2.40 -3.20 0.06
N THR A 84 1.88 -2.21 0.75
CA THR A 84 0.59 -1.60 0.42
C THR A 84 0.53 -0.14 0.85
N LEU A 85 -0.37 0.59 0.23
CA LEU A 85 -0.66 1.99 0.50
C LEU A 85 -2.13 2.13 0.85
N SER A 86 -2.44 2.72 1.99
CA SER A 86 -3.82 2.89 2.43
C SER A 86 -4.08 4.26 3.02
N ALA A 87 -5.01 5.00 2.42
CA ALA A 87 -5.54 6.23 3.02
C ALA A 87 -6.34 5.95 4.30
N MET A 88 -6.96 4.77 4.41
CA MET A 88 -7.71 4.34 5.59
C MET A 88 -6.82 3.99 6.79
N GLY A 89 -5.50 3.87 6.59
CA GLY A 89 -4.55 3.52 7.65
C GLY A 89 -4.46 4.54 8.80
N HIS A 90 -5.00 5.74 8.62
CA HIS A 90 -5.10 6.73 9.71
C HIS A 90 -6.23 6.43 10.71
N ALA A 91 -7.29 5.77 10.25
CA ALA A 91 -8.50 5.54 11.04
C ALA A 91 -8.73 4.06 11.38
N ASN A 92 -8.15 3.14 10.63
CA ASN A 92 -8.41 1.71 10.79
C ASN A 92 -7.09 0.92 10.75
N PRO A 93 -6.70 0.26 11.86
CA PRO A 93 -5.50 -0.57 11.94
C PRO A 93 -5.67 -1.93 11.26
N PHE A 94 -6.34 -1.96 10.12
CA PHE A 94 -6.68 -3.18 9.38
C PHE A 94 -5.43 -3.93 8.92
N PHE A 95 -4.46 -3.22 8.35
CA PHE A 95 -3.23 -3.82 7.84
C PHE A 95 -2.30 -4.28 8.97
N GLU A 96 -2.24 -3.53 10.08
CA GLU A 96 -1.50 -3.97 11.27
C GLU A 96 -2.07 -5.29 11.82
N ARG A 97 -3.40 -5.42 11.88
CA ARG A 97 -4.08 -6.68 12.27
C ARG A 97 -3.80 -7.82 11.29
N ALA A 98 -3.61 -7.50 10.01
CA ALA A 98 -3.20 -8.48 9.00
C ALA A 98 -1.71 -8.87 9.10
N GLY A 99 -0.93 -8.21 9.95
CA GLY A 99 0.49 -8.50 10.18
C GLY A 99 1.46 -7.58 9.42
N PHE A 100 0.96 -6.50 8.82
CA PHE A 100 1.81 -5.49 8.20
C PHE A 100 2.43 -4.58 9.25
N VAL A 101 3.65 -4.16 9.00
CA VAL A 101 4.33 -3.11 9.75
C VAL A 101 4.00 -1.76 9.12
N ARG A 102 3.53 -0.84 9.95
CA ARG A 102 3.32 0.56 9.55
C ARG A 102 4.67 1.26 9.50
N VAL A 103 5.07 1.71 8.30
CA VAL A 103 6.38 2.35 8.08
C VAL A 103 6.28 3.87 8.17
N GLY A 104 5.24 4.47 7.62
CA GLY A 104 5.05 5.91 7.65
C GLY A 104 3.96 6.41 6.71
N VAL A 105 3.87 7.73 6.59
CA VAL A 105 2.89 8.41 5.74
C VAL A 105 3.60 8.99 4.53
N ILE A 106 3.05 8.76 3.34
CA ILE A 106 3.53 9.39 2.11
C ILE A 106 2.84 10.74 1.97
N ARG A 107 3.54 11.78 2.35
CA ARG A 107 3.07 13.15 2.10
C ARG A 107 3.25 13.47 0.63
N LYS A 108 2.17 13.83 -0.04
CA LYS A 108 2.27 14.45 -1.36
C LYS A 108 3.04 15.74 -1.18
N ALA A 109 4.27 15.80 -1.71
CA ALA A 109 5.01 17.05 -1.78
C ALA A 109 4.08 18.06 -2.45
N GLY A 110 3.71 19.11 -1.73
CA GLY A 110 2.92 20.19 -2.30
C GLY A 110 3.63 20.60 -3.60
N ARG A 111 2.90 20.61 -4.68
CA ARG A 111 3.40 21.01 -6.00
C ARG A 111 3.95 22.44 -5.87
N ARG A 112 5.20 22.56 -5.48
CA ARG A 112 5.98 23.80 -5.65
C ARG A 112 6.05 23.99 -7.15
N GLY A 113 5.49 25.11 -7.64
CA GLY A 113 5.29 25.44 -9.02
C GLY A 113 6.43 24.97 -9.92
N SER A 114 6.19 23.97 -10.71
CA SER A 114 6.88 23.74 -11.97
C SER A 114 6.23 24.71 -12.96
N ALA A 115 6.87 25.82 -13.18
CA ALA A 115 6.60 26.67 -14.33
C ALA A 115 6.96 25.86 -15.58
N GLY A 116 5.98 25.58 -16.43
CA GLY A 116 6.22 24.98 -17.74
C GLY A 116 5.20 23.90 -18.10
N GLY A 117 4.05 24.29 -18.64
CA GLY A 117 3.06 23.38 -19.20
C GLY A 117 1.73 24.08 -19.36
N ALA A 118 1.59 24.82 -20.45
CA ALA A 118 0.35 25.47 -20.85
C ALA A 118 -0.72 24.42 -21.18
N TYR A 119 -1.62 24.17 -20.24
CA TYR A 119 -3.03 23.90 -20.49
C TYR A 119 -3.81 24.24 -19.21
N GLY A 120 -4.74 25.16 -19.34
CA GLY A 120 -5.40 25.85 -18.25
C GLY A 120 -6.10 24.90 -17.27
N SER A 121 -5.64 24.93 -16.05
CA SER A 121 -6.42 24.58 -14.88
C SER A 121 -6.32 25.75 -13.91
N ARG A 122 -7.42 26.49 -13.79
CA ARG A 122 -7.62 27.49 -12.73
C ARG A 122 -7.33 26.79 -11.39
N SER A 123 -6.20 27.10 -10.78
CA SER A 123 -5.92 26.66 -9.42
C SER A 123 -6.89 27.41 -8.50
N ALA A 124 -8.03 26.78 -8.20
CA ALA A 124 -8.89 27.21 -7.13
C ALA A 124 -8.04 27.26 -5.86
N ARG A 125 -8.01 28.38 -5.17
CA ARG A 125 -7.41 28.52 -3.85
C ARG A 125 -8.06 27.50 -2.95
N VAL A 126 -7.37 26.40 -2.69
CA VAL A 126 -7.83 25.33 -1.82
C VAL A 126 -7.93 25.93 -0.41
N SER A 127 -9.12 26.00 0.15
CA SER A 127 -9.36 26.53 1.48
C SER A 127 -8.59 25.73 2.54
N ALA A 128 -8.35 26.38 3.71
CA ALA A 128 -7.67 25.73 4.83
C ALA A 128 -8.40 24.45 5.28
N GLU A 129 -9.73 24.41 5.17
CA GLU A 129 -10.55 23.23 5.47
C GLU A 129 -10.34 22.09 4.49
N THR A 130 -10.21 22.38 3.20
CA THR A 130 -9.89 21.37 2.18
C THR A 130 -8.48 20.84 2.36
N ARG A 131 -7.54 21.66 2.85
CA ARG A 131 -6.20 21.23 3.26
C ARG A 131 -6.23 20.32 4.49
N ALA A 132 -7.06 20.63 5.48
CA ALA A 132 -7.22 19.79 6.68
C ALA A 132 -7.84 18.43 6.32
N LYS A 133 -8.87 18.41 5.46
CA LYS A 133 -9.44 17.17 4.91
C LYS A 133 -8.43 16.40 4.05
N GLY A 134 -7.52 17.09 3.35
CA GLY A 134 -6.45 16.49 2.54
C GLY A 134 -5.39 15.74 3.37
N ARG A 135 -5.23 16.05 4.67
CA ARG A 135 -4.31 15.30 5.54
C ARG A 135 -4.70 13.84 5.74
N PHE A 136 -5.99 13.52 5.68
CA PHE A 136 -6.49 12.13 5.70
C PHE A 136 -6.37 11.42 4.35
N SER A 137 -5.99 12.12 3.28
CA SER A 137 -5.79 11.55 1.94
C SER A 137 -4.35 11.09 1.70
N ASP A 138 -3.40 11.44 2.57
CA ASP A 138 -2.02 10.99 2.46
C ASP A 138 -1.94 9.51 2.85
N PRO A 139 -1.55 8.61 1.94
CA PRO A 139 -1.60 7.20 2.24
C PRO A 139 -0.52 6.81 3.26
N VAL A 140 -0.90 5.91 4.16
CA VAL A 140 0.02 5.21 5.04
C VAL A 140 0.68 4.09 4.24
N TYR A 141 1.99 3.97 4.35
CA TYR A 141 2.80 2.93 3.74
C TYR A 141 3.03 1.80 4.72
N TYR A 142 2.81 0.58 4.26
CA TYR A 142 2.92 -0.64 5.03
C TYR A 142 3.78 -1.68 4.32
N VAL A 143 4.47 -2.50 5.09
CA VAL A 143 5.28 -3.63 4.61
C VAL A 143 4.91 -4.88 5.38
N PHE A 144 4.78 -6.00 4.68
CA PHE A 144 4.57 -7.34 5.24
C PHE A 144 5.81 -8.20 4.96
N ASP A 145 6.37 -8.79 6.01
CA ASP A 145 7.46 -9.76 5.92
C ASP A 145 6.88 -11.15 5.65
N ASN A 146 7.13 -11.66 4.46
CA ASN A 146 6.62 -12.96 4.00
C ASN A 146 7.71 -14.04 3.95
N ARG A 147 8.90 -13.77 4.48
CA ARG A 147 10.03 -14.72 4.42
C ARG A 147 9.78 -15.98 5.24
N ALA A 148 8.92 -15.91 6.27
CA ALA A 148 8.53 -17.06 7.08
C ALA A 148 7.46 -17.97 6.41
N ARG A 149 7.12 -17.71 5.12
CA ARG A 149 6.21 -18.60 4.39
C ARG A 149 6.81 -20.01 4.28
N GLY A 150 6.11 -21.01 4.76
CA GLY A 150 6.54 -22.40 4.65
C GLY A 150 7.32 -22.96 5.83
N SER A 151 7.37 -22.21 6.95
CA SER A 151 7.77 -22.75 8.26
C SER A 151 6.61 -23.43 8.97
#